data_019cf4a50e80ea3e18c2b839f851d4de
#
_entry.id   019cf4a50e80ea3e18c2b839f851d4de
#
_cell.length_a   1.000
_cell.length_b   1.000
_cell.length_c   1.000
_cell.angle_alpha   90.00
_cell.angle_beta   90.00
_cell.angle_gamma   90.00
#
_symmetry.space_group_name_H-M   'P 1'
#
loop_
_entity.id
_entity.type
_entity.pdbx_description
1 polymer ?
#
loop_
_entity_poly.entity_id
_entity_poly.type
_entity_poly.pdbx_seq_one_letter_code
_entity_poly.pdbx_strand_id
1 'polypeptide(L)'
;MQVLDRPEEGTTRRRIMDAALDLFAQHGFAGASMRMLARAAGLRESSIYNHFAGKDDLYQAVIAQWGPAEFVERLKSPEYRALSDDPPAFFRLCGKHLVERWLDPREHRFMAMISKEGPGGPGQTRFNEALYREEIELLAGYCAHFAQAHGMIAPDPRETARMFAAGLTLIRREHFTMATQMPNRPEVEHAAQRYIDNFIKTVLR
;
A
#
# COMPACT_ATOMS: atom_id res chain seq x y z
N MET A 1 -29.96 32.85 -9.67
CA MET A 1 -30.25 31.47 -9.24
C MET A 1 -28.96 30.68 -9.48
N GLN A 2 -28.09 30.64 -8.46
CA GLN A 2 -26.79 29.94 -8.56
C GLN A 2 -27.08 28.44 -8.60
N VAL A 3 -26.68 27.80 -9.69
CA VAL A 3 -26.60 26.34 -9.82
C VAL A 3 -25.50 25.90 -8.85
N LEU A 4 -25.88 25.35 -7.70
CA LEU A 4 -24.97 24.66 -6.81
C LEU A 4 -24.42 23.47 -7.60
N ASP A 5 -23.17 23.60 -8.05
CA ASP A 5 -22.39 22.53 -8.64
C ASP A 5 -22.47 21.32 -7.69
N ARG A 6 -23.21 20.27 -8.07
CA ARG A 6 -23.20 19.02 -7.36
C ARG A 6 -21.83 18.37 -7.61
N PRO A 7 -20.98 18.17 -6.60
CA PRO A 7 -19.74 17.44 -6.81
C PRO A 7 -20.08 16.08 -7.43
N GLU A 8 -19.37 15.70 -8.48
CA GLU A 8 -19.52 14.38 -9.09
C GLU A 8 -19.47 13.28 -8.01
N GLU A 9 -20.32 12.28 -8.15
CA GLU A 9 -20.50 11.22 -7.13
C GLU A 9 -19.18 10.56 -6.72
N GLY A 10 -18.24 10.41 -7.65
CA GLY A 10 -16.88 9.94 -7.41
C GLY A 10 -16.04 10.85 -6.50
N THR A 11 -16.21 12.16 -6.61
CA THR A 11 -15.48 13.14 -5.77
C THR A 11 -16.01 13.20 -4.35
N THR A 12 -17.33 13.07 -4.16
CA THR A 12 -17.96 13.04 -2.82
C THR A 12 -17.59 11.77 -2.09
N ARG A 13 -17.69 10.60 -2.73
CA ARG A 13 -17.29 9.32 -2.14
C ARG A 13 -15.83 9.36 -1.70
N ARG A 14 -14.93 9.86 -2.54
CA ARG A 14 -13.51 10.00 -2.21
C ARG A 14 -13.27 10.93 -1.04
N ARG A 15 -13.96 12.06 -0.98
CA ARG A 15 -13.87 13.02 0.12
C ARG A 15 -14.32 12.43 1.46
N ILE A 16 -15.36 11.60 1.46
CA ILE A 16 -15.79 10.86 2.65
C ILE A 16 -14.70 9.87 3.09
N MET A 17 -14.10 9.14 2.16
CA MET A 17 -13.03 8.18 2.46
C MET A 17 -11.76 8.86 3.00
N ASP A 18 -11.35 10.00 2.42
CA ASP A 18 -10.18 10.78 2.91
C ASP A 18 -10.43 11.26 4.35
N ALA A 19 -11.62 11.80 4.64
CA ALA A 19 -12.00 12.21 5.99
C ALA A 19 -12.08 11.01 6.97
N ALA A 20 -12.52 9.86 6.49
CA ALA A 20 -12.57 8.62 7.26
C ALA A 20 -11.16 8.12 7.61
N LEU A 21 -10.24 8.13 6.65
CA LEU A 21 -8.85 7.76 6.88
C LEU A 21 -8.22 8.62 7.99
N ASP A 22 -8.43 9.94 7.95
CA ASP A 22 -7.92 10.85 8.98
C ASP A 22 -8.50 10.57 10.36
N LEU A 23 -9.82 10.37 10.46
CA LEU A 23 -10.48 10.12 11.74
C LEU A 23 -10.13 8.73 12.31
N PHE A 24 -10.08 7.71 11.47
CA PHE A 24 -9.66 6.39 11.91
C PHE A 24 -8.18 6.37 12.34
N ALA A 25 -7.32 7.10 11.65
CA ALA A 25 -5.93 7.27 12.06
C ALA A 25 -5.78 7.98 13.42
N GLN A 26 -6.65 8.95 13.71
CA GLN A 26 -6.61 9.73 14.97
C GLN A 26 -7.29 9.00 16.12
N HIS A 27 -8.44 8.39 15.91
CA HIS A 27 -9.32 7.90 16.97
C HIS A 27 -9.50 6.37 16.98
N GLY A 28 -8.97 5.66 15.98
CA GLY A 28 -9.26 4.25 15.73
C GLY A 28 -10.70 4.04 15.24
N PHE A 29 -11.01 2.81 14.86
CA PHE A 29 -12.37 2.45 14.40
C PHE A 29 -13.44 2.69 15.49
N ALA A 30 -13.18 2.25 16.73
CA ALA A 30 -14.14 2.37 17.83
C ALA A 30 -14.43 3.83 18.22
N GLY A 31 -13.40 4.69 18.21
CA GLY A 31 -13.51 6.10 18.60
C GLY A 31 -14.15 7.02 17.57
N ALA A 32 -14.22 6.60 16.30
CA ALA A 32 -14.85 7.37 15.23
C ALA A 32 -16.35 7.10 15.14
N SER A 33 -17.16 8.15 14.93
CA SER A 33 -18.61 8.05 14.73
C SER A 33 -19.03 8.61 13.37
N MET A 34 -20.18 8.16 12.83
CA MET A 34 -20.71 8.66 11.55
C MET A 34 -20.92 10.17 11.58
N ARG A 35 -21.32 10.73 12.72
CA ARG A 35 -21.47 12.18 12.90
C ARG A 35 -20.12 12.92 12.81
N MET A 36 -19.05 12.37 13.39
CA MET A 36 -17.70 12.95 13.26
C MET A 36 -17.24 12.89 11.81
N LEU A 37 -17.48 11.77 11.13
CA LEU A 37 -17.15 11.57 9.70
C LEU A 37 -17.88 12.59 8.82
N ALA A 38 -19.18 12.78 9.05
CA ALA A 38 -19.98 13.76 8.31
C ALA A 38 -19.43 15.19 8.49
N ARG A 39 -19.14 15.57 9.74
CA ARG A 39 -18.56 16.88 10.05
C ARG A 39 -17.20 17.08 9.37
N ALA A 40 -16.32 16.07 9.45
CA ALA A 40 -14.99 16.14 8.83
C ALA A 40 -15.06 16.21 7.29
N ALA A 41 -16.00 15.49 6.68
CA ALA A 41 -16.25 15.55 5.25
C ALA A 41 -17.02 16.81 4.79
N GLY A 42 -17.48 17.68 5.72
CA GLY A 42 -18.31 18.84 5.40
C GLY A 42 -19.67 18.46 4.79
N LEU A 43 -20.27 17.37 5.27
CA LEU A 43 -21.51 16.79 4.78
C LEU A 43 -22.53 16.61 5.91
N ARG A 44 -23.78 16.36 5.54
CA ARG A 44 -24.79 15.83 6.47
C ARG A 44 -24.59 14.32 6.63
N GLU A 45 -24.91 13.76 7.80
CA GLU A 45 -24.78 12.34 8.07
C GLU A 45 -25.59 11.48 7.07
N SER A 46 -26.78 11.92 6.71
CA SER A 46 -27.60 11.26 5.67
C SER A 46 -26.91 11.17 4.30
N SER A 47 -26.05 12.14 3.97
CA SER A 47 -25.30 12.11 2.72
C SER A 47 -24.23 11.03 2.68
N ILE A 48 -23.67 10.65 3.86
CA ILE A 48 -22.72 9.54 3.93
C ILE A 48 -23.42 8.22 3.66
N TYR A 49 -24.64 8.04 4.22
CA TYR A 49 -25.43 6.82 4.02
C TYR A 49 -25.86 6.60 2.55
N ASN A 50 -25.83 7.63 1.69
CA ASN A 50 -26.03 7.46 0.25
C ASN A 50 -24.84 6.75 -0.45
N HIS A 51 -23.65 6.72 0.19
CA HIS A 51 -22.42 6.15 -0.38
C HIS A 51 -21.92 4.91 0.36
N PHE A 52 -22.25 4.78 1.64
CA PHE A 52 -21.77 3.71 2.51
C PHE A 52 -22.90 3.25 3.44
N ALA A 53 -23.11 1.93 3.54
CA ALA A 53 -24.16 1.35 4.39
C ALA A 53 -23.94 1.63 5.88
N GLY A 54 -22.72 1.94 6.28
CA GLY A 54 -22.37 2.26 7.66
C GLY A 54 -20.85 2.44 7.85
N LYS A 55 -20.45 2.53 9.12
CA LYS A 55 -19.03 2.75 9.48
C LYS A 55 -18.15 1.58 9.07
N ASP A 56 -18.64 0.35 9.18
CA ASP A 56 -17.92 -0.86 8.77
C ASP A 56 -17.67 -0.88 7.24
N ASP A 57 -18.69 -0.59 6.44
CA ASP A 57 -18.58 -0.53 4.98
C ASP A 57 -17.59 0.56 4.56
N LEU A 58 -17.65 1.74 5.17
CA LEU A 58 -16.69 2.81 4.94
C LEU A 58 -15.26 2.40 5.34
N TYR A 59 -15.11 1.69 6.46
CA TYR A 59 -13.81 1.21 6.93
C TYR A 59 -13.20 0.19 5.95
N GLN A 60 -14.00 -0.78 5.50
CA GLN A 60 -13.58 -1.74 4.47
C GLN A 60 -13.21 -1.05 3.15
N ALA A 61 -13.97 -0.04 2.74
CA ALA A 61 -13.65 0.74 1.54
C ALA A 61 -12.31 1.50 1.67
N VAL A 62 -12.01 2.04 2.86
CA VAL A 62 -10.71 2.68 3.16
C VAL A 62 -9.57 1.65 3.07
N ILE A 63 -9.74 0.46 3.65
CA ILE A 63 -8.76 -0.62 3.59
C ILE A 63 -8.53 -1.06 2.13
N ALA A 64 -9.59 -1.23 1.36
CA ALA A 64 -9.50 -1.65 -0.04
C ALA A 64 -8.79 -0.59 -0.92
N GLN A 65 -9.01 0.70 -0.63
CA GLN A 65 -8.49 1.80 -1.44
C GLN A 65 -7.01 2.09 -1.18
N TRP A 66 -6.57 2.04 0.08
CA TRP A 66 -5.21 2.47 0.48
C TRP A 66 -4.37 1.38 1.13
N GLY A 67 -4.92 0.19 1.25
CA GLY A 67 -4.20 -0.97 1.74
C GLY A 67 -3.17 -1.52 0.72
N PRO A 68 -2.40 -2.53 1.09
CA PRO A 68 -1.33 -3.10 0.27
C PRO A 68 -1.83 -3.78 -1.01
N ALA A 69 -3.14 -4.03 -1.14
CA ALA A 69 -3.74 -4.62 -2.34
C ALA A 69 -3.47 -3.81 -3.62
N GLU A 70 -3.22 -2.50 -3.52
CA GLU A 70 -2.85 -1.68 -4.68
C GLU A 70 -1.55 -2.17 -5.34
N PHE A 71 -0.51 -2.49 -4.55
CA PHE A 71 0.75 -2.98 -5.11
C PHE A 71 0.59 -4.38 -5.70
N VAL A 72 -0.21 -5.23 -5.09
CA VAL A 72 -0.58 -6.55 -5.63
C VAL A 72 -1.24 -6.41 -7.02
N GLU A 73 -2.18 -5.48 -7.17
CA GLU A 73 -2.82 -5.23 -8.46
C GLU A 73 -1.84 -4.62 -9.49
N ARG A 74 -0.91 -3.76 -9.05
CA ARG A 74 0.17 -3.26 -9.92
C ARG A 74 1.04 -4.39 -10.44
N LEU A 75 1.45 -5.35 -9.63
CA LEU A 75 2.24 -6.52 -10.06
C LEU A 75 1.53 -7.35 -11.15
N LYS A 76 0.21 -7.30 -11.22
CA LYS A 76 -0.60 -7.96 -12.26
C LYS A 76 -0.78 -7.08 -13.52
N SER A 77 -0.34 -5.84 -13.52
CA SER A 77 -0.58 -4.88 -14.59
C SER A 77 0.20 -5.21 -15.87
N PRO A 78 -0.21 -4.66 -17.04
CA PRO A 78 0.56 -4.78 -18.28
C PRO A 78 1.97 -4.20 -18.16
N GLU A 79 2.18 -3.15 -17.34
CA GLU A 79 3.47 -2.52 -17.10
C GLU A 79 4.49 -3.53 -16.54
N TYR A 80 4.10 -4.31 -15.51
CA TYR A 80 4.97 -5.34 -14.95
C TYR A 80 5.14 -6.55 -15.85
N ARG A 81 4.09 -6.94 -16.59
CA ARG A 81 4.18 -8.04 -17.55
C ARG A 81 5.14 -7.72 -18.71
N ALA A 82 5.21 -6.46 -19.12
CA ALA A 82 6.15 -6.03 -20.15
C ALA A 82 7.63 -6.15 -19.71
N LEU A 83 7.88 -6.28 -18.42
CA LEU A 83 9.23 -6.47 -17.85
C LEU A 83 9.54 -7.95 -17.52
N SER A 84 8.74 -8.90 -18.00
CA SER A 84 9.00 -10.33 -17.83
C SER A 84 10.32 -10.80 -18.47
N ASP A 85 10.87 -10.03 -19.40
CA ASP A 85 12.15 -10.32 -20.07
C ASP A 85 13.29 -9.41 -19.59
N ASP A 86 13.07 -8.56 -18.59
CA ASP A 86 14.07 -7.66 -18.00
C ASP A 86 14.02 -7.69 -16.46
N PRO A 87 14.58 -8.75 -15.83
CA PRO A 87 14.59 -8.87 -14.36
C PRO A 87 15.16 -7.65 -13.63
N PRO A 88 16.29 -7.02 -14.07
CA PRO A 88 16.77 -5.80 -13.41
C PRO A 88 15.78 -4.65 -13.45
N ALA A 89 15.15 -4.38 -14.58
CA ALA A 89 14.14 -3.32 -14.69
C ALA A 89 12.90 -3.63 -13.85
N PHE A 90 12.47 -4.90 -13.79
CA PHE A 90 11.37 -5.36 -12.96
C PHE A 90 11.61 -5.03 -11.46
N PHE A 91 12.74 -5.46 -10.91
CA PHE A 91 13.04 -5.20 -9.48
C PHE A 91 13.23 -3.72 -9.16
N ARG A 92 13.82 -2.94 -10.08
CA ARG A 92 13.91 -1.48 -9.92
C ARG A 92 12.54 -0.81 -9.94
N LEU A 93 11.64 -1.25 -10.79
CA LEU A 93 10.26 -0.74 -10.83
C LEU A 93 9.51 -1.08 -9.53
N CYS A 94 9.66 -2.30 -9.00
CA CYS A 94 9.13 -2.69 -7.70
C CYS A 94 9.59 -1.72 -6.60
N GLY A 95 10.88 -1.49 -6.50
CA GLY A 95 11.43 -0.59 -5.50
C GLY A 95 10.94 0.85 -5.64
N LYS A 96 10.89 1.36 -6.87
CA LYS A 96 10.36 2.70 -7.15
C LYS A 96 8.93 2.85 -6.65
N HIS A 97 8.02 1.94 -7.03
CA HIS A 97 6.63 2.01 -6.63
C HIS A 97 6.43 1.84 -5.11
N LEU A 98 7.22 0.97 -4.47
CA LEU A 98 7.17 0.82 -3.01
C LEU A 98 7.63 2.10 -2.29
N VAL A 99 8.72 2.71 -2.74
CA VAL A 99 9.23 3.96 -2.14
C VAL A 99 8.24 5.12 -2.37
N GLU A 100 7.68 5.27 -3.56
CA GLU A 100 6.65 6.26 -3.86
C GLU A 100 5.43 6.10 -2.93
N ARG A 101 5.00 4.86 -2.72
CA ARG A 101 3.92 4.54 -1.79
C ARG A 101 4.27 4.90 -0.35
N TRP A 102 5.46 4.53 0.15
CA TRP A 102 5.87 4.83 1.52
C TRP A 102 5.98 6.33 1.80
N LEU A 103 6.29 7.12 0.78
CA LEU A 103 6.38 8.57 0.85
C LEU A 103 5.02 9.27 0.65
N ASP A 104 3.95 8.54 0.34
CA ASP A 104 2.59 9.10 0.31
C ASP A 104 2.11 9.37 1.76
N PRO A 105 1.71 10.61 2.09
CA PRO A 105 1.14 10.92 3.40
C PRO A 105 -0.08 10.07 3.78
N ARG A 106 -0.81 9.51 2.81
CA ARG A 106 -1.95 8.63 3.07
C ARG A 106 -1.52 7.28 3.61
N GLU A 107 -0.38 6.75 3.16
CA GLU A 107 0.17 5.50 3.70
C GLU A 107 0.48 5.64 5.20
N HIS A 108 1.03 6.78 5.64
CA HIS A 108 1.27 7.04 7.07
C HIS A 108 -0.02 7.03 7.88
N ARG A 109 -1.08 7.69 7.37
CA ARG A 109 -2.40 7.69 8.02
C ARG A 109 -3.02 6.31 8.04
N PHE A 110 -2.88 5.57 6.93
CA PHE A 110 -3.34 4.19 6.84
C PHE A 110 -2.63 3.30 7.88
N MET A 111 -1.31 3.37 7.98
CA MET A 111 -0.55 2.61 8.98
C MET A 111 -0.89 3.02 10.40
N ALA A 112 -1.12 4.31 10.67
CA ALA A 112 -1.60 4.79 11.97
C ALA A 112 -3.00 4.24 12.30
N MET A 113 -3.89 4.14 11.31
CA MET A 113 -5.21 3.51 11.45
C MET A 113 -5.07 2.02 11.82
N ILE A 114 -4.29 1.27 11.05
CA ILE A 114 -4.08 -0.18 11.28
C ILE A 114 -3.42 -0.46 12.64
N SER A 115 -2.47 0.38 13.06
CA SER A 115 -1.78 0.20 14.35
C SER A 115 -2.69 0.36 15.58
N LYS A 116 -3.87 0.96 15.42
CA LYS A 116 -4.89 1.11 16.47
C LYS A 116 -5.88 -0.05 16.53
N GLU A 117 -5.80 -0.98 15.60
CA GLU A 117 -6.56 -2.22 15.69
C GLU A 117 -5.93 -3.16 16.74
N GLY A 118 -6.77 -3.92 17.40
CA GLY A 118 -6.31 -5.04 18.21
C GLY A 118 -5.82 -6.21 17.32
N PRO A 119 -5.20 -7.23 17.92
CA PRO A 119 -4.79 -8.44 17.21
C PRO A 119 -5.96 -9.06 16.43
N GLY A 120 -5.75 -9.34 15.15
CA GLY A 120 -6.78 -9.91 14.27
C GLY A 120 -7.82 -8.90 13.77
N GLY A 121 -7.56 -7.60 13.90
CA GLY A 121 -8.41 -6.58 13.28
C GLY A 121 -8.50 -6.72 11.76
N PRO A 122 -9.62 -6.28 11.14
CA PRO A 122 -9.88 -6.52 9.73
C PRO A 122 -8.86 -5.89 8.80
N GLY A 123 -8.36 -4.70 9.12
CA GLY A 123 -7.33 -4.03 8.35
C GLY A 123 -5.97 -4.71 8.50
N GLN A 124 -5.62 -5.14 9.72
CA GLN A 124 -4.39 -5.88 9.99
C GLN A 124 -4.40 -7.25 9.29
N THR A 125 -5.53 -7.95 9.33
CA THR A 125 -5.68 -9.24 8.63
C THR A 125 -5.52 -9.05 7.13
N ARG A 126 -6.22 -8.09 6.53
CA ARG A 126 -6.12 -7.82 5.09
C ARG A 126 -4.73 -7.34 4.68
N PHE A 127 -4.08 -6.53 5.52
CA PHE A 127 -2.70 -6.11 5.29
C PHE A 127 -1.75 -7.33 5.25
N ASN A 128 -1.88 -8.24 6.21
CA ASN A 128 -1.05 -9.43 6.27
C ASN A 128 -1.30 -10.37 5.09
N GLU A 129 -2.55 -10.57 4.67
CA GLU A 129 -2.89 -11.39 3.51
C GLU A 129 -2.28 -10.81 2.23
N ALA A 130 -2.50 -9.52 1.97
CA ALA A 130 -2.00 -8.89 0.77
C ALA A 130 -0.47 -8.83 0.72
N LEU A 131 0.19 -8.44 1.84
CA LEU A 131 1.64 -8.27 1.88
C LEU A 131 2.39 -9.61 1.96
N TYR A 132 1.97 -10.52 2.85
CA TYR A 132 2.74 -11.74 3.13
C TYR A 132 2.31 -12.96 2.33
N ARG A 133 1.14 -12.95 1.72
CA ARG A 133 0.66 -14.05 0.90
C ARG A 133 0.60 -13.67 -0.57
N GLU A 134 -0.28 -12.74 -0.96
CA GLU A 134 -0.55 -12.42 -2.36
C GLU A 134 0.67 -11.80 -3.06
N GLU A 135 1.33 -10.82 -2.43
CA GLU A 135 2.54 -10.18 -2.98
C GLU A 135 3.69 -11.17 -3.16
N ILE A 136 3.97 -11.97 -2.12
CA ILE A 136 5.05 -12.96 -2.17
C ILE A 136 4.80 -14.02 -3.23
N GLU A 137 3.57 -14.53 -3.37
CA GLU A 137 3.25 -15.52 -4.41
C GLU A 137 3.41 -14.94 -5.84
N LEU A 138 3.00 -13.70 -6.06
CA LEU A 138 3.20 -13.04 -7.35
C LEU A 138 4.68 -12.82 -7.66
N LEU A 139 5.45 -12.30 -6.71
CA LEU A 139 6.89 -12.12 -6.85
C LEU A 139 7.61 -13.47 -7.06
N ALA A 140 7.18 -14.53 -6.37
CA ALA A 140 7.71 -15.87 -6.56
C ALA A 140 7.46 -16.40 -7.98
N GLY A 141 6.30 -16.12 -8.55
CA GLY A 141 5.99 -16.44 -9.94
C GLY A 141 6.95 -15.77 -10.92
N TYR A 142 7.24 -14.48 -10.73
CA TYR A 142 8.25 -13.78 -11.51
C TYR A 142 9.66 -14.34 -11.29
N CYS A 143 10.06 -14.60 -10.04
CA CYS A 143 11.37 -15.22 -9.75
C CYS A 143 11.53 -16.58 -10.41
N ALA A 144 10.49 -17.41 -10.42
CA ALA A 144 10.49 -18.71 -11.11
C ALA A 144 10.67 -18.55 -12.62
N HIS A 145 9.95 -17.60 -13.23
CA HIS A 145 10.08 -17.28 -14.64
C HIS A 145 11.50 -16.79 -14.96
N PHE A 146 12.04 -15.86 -14.18
CA PHE A 146 13.39 -15.33 -14.37
C PHE A 146 14.47 -16.39 -14.19
N ALA A 147 14.28 -17.35 -13.29
CA ALA A 147 15.20 -18.48 -13.14
C ALA A 147 15.23 -19.36 -14.39
N GLN A 148 14.07 -19.63 -14.99
CA GLN A 148 13.95 -20.45 -16.19
C GLN A 148 14.42 -19.76 -17.46
N ALA A 149 14.04 -18.50 -17.66
CA ALA A 149 14.24 -17.78 -18.91
C ALA A 149 15.54 -16.97 -18.94
N HIS A 150 16.01 -16.48 -17.79
CA HIS A 150 17.11 -15.50 -17.69
C HIS A 150 18.26 -15.94 -16.77
N GLY A 151 18.25 -17.19 -16.31
CA GLY A 151 19.33 -17.73 -15.49
C GLY A 151 19.47 -17.11 -14.10
N MET A 152 18.38 -16.52 -13.59
CA MET A 152 18.33 -15.99 -12.22
C MET A 152 18.58 -17.12 -11.20
N ILE A 153 19.45 -16.87 -10.23
CA ILE A 153 19.70 -17.80 -9.13
C ILE A 153 18.54 -17.71 -8.14
N ALA A 154 17.59 -18.57 -8.29
CA ALA A 154 16.42 -18.69 -7.41
C ALA A 154 16.11 -20.15 -7.12
N PRO A 155 16.95 -20.84 -6.30
CA PRO A 155 16.77 -22.26 -5.97
C PRO A 155 15.42 -22.55 -5.32
N ASP A 156 14.92 -21.59 -4.54
CA ASP A 156 13.54 -21.50 -4.09
C ASP A 156 12.98 -20.12 -4.48
N PRO A 157 12.15 -20.02 -5.52
CA PRO A 157 11.61 -18.76 -5.98
C PRO A 157 10.81 -18.00 -4.92
N ARG A 158 10.12 -18.73 -4.03
CA ARG A 158 9.34 -18.12 -2.95
C ARG A 158 10.24 -17.49 -1.90
N GLU A 159 11.29 -18.20 -1.49
CA GLU A 159 12.26 -17.63 -0.53
C GLU A 159 13.08 -16.50 -1.17
N THR A 160 13.37 -16.56 -2.46
CA THR A 160 14.01 -15.46 -3.19
C THR A 160 13.13 -14.21 -3.20
N ALA A 161 11.82 -14.36 -3.44
CA ALA A 161 10.84 -13.28 -3.35
C ALA A 161 10.76 -12.70 -1.92
N ARG A 162 10.78 -13.58 -0.90
CA ARG A 162 10.80 -13.17 0.51
C ARG A 162 12.05 -12.37 0.87
N MET A 163 13.21 -12.80 0.40
CA MET A 163 14.48 -12.06 0.61
C MET A 163 14.39 -10.65 0.01
N PHE A 164 13.86 -10.51 -1.22
CA PHE A 164 13.65 -9.21 -1.84
C PHE A 164 12.72 -8.31 -1.00
N ALA A 165 11.56 -8.82 -0.62
CA ALA A 165 10.58 -8.09 0.17
C ALA A 165 11.07 -7.75 1.59
N ALA A 166 11.82 -8.66 2.24
CA ALA A 166 12.32 -8.48 3.59
C ALA A 166 13.30 -7.31 3.71
N GLY A 167 14.24 -7.17 2.77
CA GLY A 167 15.19 -6.06 2.80
C GLY A 167 14.52 -4.70 2.58
N LEU A 168 13.54 -4.63 1.67
CA LEU A 168 12.74 -3.42 1.47
C LEU A 168 11.89 -3.10 2.70
N THR A 169 11.31 -4.12 3.34
CA THR A 169 10.57 -3.95 4.61
C THR A 169 11.47 -3.42 5.73
N LEU A 170 12.72 -3.87 5.81
CA LEU A 170 13.69 -3.35 6.79
C LEU A 170 13.99 -1.87 6.53
N ILE A 171 14.28 -1.48 5.29
CA ILE A 171 14.51 -0.08 4.91
C ILE A 171 13.31 0.79 5.27
N ARG A 172 12.10 0.32 4.96
CA ARG A 172 10.86 1.00 5.38
C ARG A 172 10.83 1.19 6.89
N ARG A 173 11.14 0.16 7.65
CA ARG A 173 11.12 0.21 9.11
C ARG A 173 12.14 1.20 9.67
N GLU A 174 13.36 1.21 9.14
CA GLU A 174 14.43 2.14 9.55
C GLU A 174 14.03 3.60 9.34
N HIS A 175 13.47 3.92 8.19
CA HIS A 175 13.19 5.31 7.81
C HIS A 175 11.83 5.83 8.28
N PHE A 176 10.82 4.96 8.53
CA PHE A 176 9.46 5.42 8.83
C PHE A 176 8.94 5.02 10.20
N THR A 177 9.35 3.87 10.75
CA THR A 177 8.80 3.42 12.04
C THR A 177 9.53 4.07 13.22
N MET A 178 10.81 4.36 13.07
CA MET A 178 11.65 4.97 14.11
C MET A 178 11.81 6.49 13.93
N ALA A 179 11.29 7.06 12.85
CA ALA A 179 11.44 8.47 12.55
C ALA A 179 10.44 9.32 13.33
N THR A 180 10.93 10.40 13.95
CA THR A 180 10.10 11.43 14.58
C THR A 180 9.58 12.47 13.59
N GLN A 181 10.07 12.45 12.35
CA GLN A 181 9.71 13.34 11.24
C GLN A 181 9.59 12.53 9.96
N MET A 182 8.93 13.11 8.94
CA MET A 182 8.91 12.50 7.61
C MET A 182 10.33 12.29 7.10
N PRO A 183 10.65 11.11 6.59
CA PRO A 183 12.00 10.80 6.13
C PRO A 183 12.36 11.66 4.92
N ASN A 184 13.66 11.92 4.78
CA ASN A 184 14.21 12.58 3.60
C ASN A 184 14.06 11.66 2.37
N ARG A 185 13.28 12.11 1.38
CA ARG A 185 13.02 11.34 0.15
C ARG A 185 14.30 10.81 -0.51
N PRO A 186 15.35 11.63 -0.78
CA PRO A 186 16.60 11.15 -1.37
C PRO A 186 17.29 10.04 -0.57
N GLU A 187 17.23 10.06 0.75
CA GLU A 187 17.83 9.03 1.60
C GLU A 187 17.13 7.69 1.45
N VAL A 188 15.79 7.70 1.46
CA VAL A 188 14.97 6.49 1.28
C VAL A 188 15.18 5.90 -0.12
N GLU A 189 15.13 6.75 -1.15
CA GLU A 189 15.36 6.35 -2.54
C GLU A 189 16.74 5.72 -2.72
N HIS A 190 17.78 6.35 -2.16
CA HIS A 190 19.15 5.85 -2.23
C HIS A 190 19.32 4.53 -1.47
N ALA A 191 18.74 4.39 -0.28
CA ALA A 191 18.79 3.14 0.50
C ALA A 191 18.11 1.99 -0.27
N ALA A 192 16.93 2.22 -0.82
CA ALA A 192 16.20 1.24 -1.61
C ALA A 192 16.97 0.87 -2.89
N GLN A 193 17.49 1.85 -3.63
CA GLN A 193 18.26 1.62 -4.86
C GLN A 193 19.52 0.77 -4.59
N ARG A 194 20.29 1.09 -3.56
CA ARG A 194 21.49 0.30 -3.18
C ARG A 194 21.13 -1.15 -2.85
N TYR A 195 20.04 -1.35 -2.10
CA TYR A 195 19.58 -2.69 -1.78
C TYR A 195 19.21 -3.47 -3.03
N ILE A 196 18.41 -2.87 -3.90
CA ILE A 196 17.93 -3.49 -5.13
C ILE A 196 19.10 -3.85 -6.07
N ASP A 197 20.05 -2.93 -6.26
CA ASP A 197 21.21 -3.19 -7.10
C ASP A 197 22.09 -4.31 -6.53
N ASN A 198 22.22 -4.41 -5.20
CA ASN A 198 22.93 -5.51 -4.55
C ASN A 198 22.16 -6.84 -4.69
N PHE A 199 20.84 -6.82 -4.51
CA PHE A 199 20.00 -8.00 -4.73
C PHE A 199 20.13 -8.50 -6.17
N ILE A 200 19.98 -7.62 -7.17
CA ILE A 200 20.13 -7.95 -8.60
C ILE A 200 21.49 -8.59 -8.86
N LYS A 201 22.59 -8.00 -8.39
CA LYS A 201 23.95 -8.55 -8.55
C LYS A 201 24.12 -9.92 -7.89
N THR A 202 23.37 -10.20 -6.83
CA THR A 202 23.44 -11.47 -6.14
C THR A 202 22.71 -12.58 -6.89
N VAL A 203 21.56 -12.26 -7.50
CA VAL A 203 20.68 -13.25 -8.13
C VAL A 203 20.85 -13.34 -9.66
N LEU A 204 21.46 -12.35 -10.29
CA LEU A 204 21.73 -12.31 -11.73
C LEU A 204 23.26 -12.18 -11.94
N ARG A 205 23.93 -13.33 -11.96
CA ARG A 205 25.38 -13.42 -12.20
C ARG A 205 25.67 -13.69 -13.68
#